data_280d837442a12840d47c8cc79ce4abe4
#
_entry.id   280d837442a12840d47c8cc79ce4abe4
#
_cell.length_a   1.000
_cell.length_b   1.000
_cell.length_c   1.000
_cell.angle_alpha   90.00
_cell.angle_beta   90.00
_cell.angle_gamma   90.00
#
_symmetry.space_group_name_H-M   'P 1'
#
loop_
_entity.id
_entity.type
_entity.pdbx_description
1 polymer ?
#
loop_
_entity_poly.entity_id
_entity_poly.type
_entity_poly.pdbx_seq_one_letter_code
_entity_poly.pdbx_strand_id
1 'polypeptide(L)'
;SIGTEVELLTGSLSNAEKKEIHAKLASGQTGIVIGTHALISDGVTFADLGLVVVDEQHRFGVEQRDALRMKAKQPPHLLVMTATPIPRTVAMTVFGDLDISTLKELPSGRVAITTHIIPVLQKPHFLSRAWDRVKEEVAKGHQVYIVAPRIVNPNKKLTEREITAAQLLG
;
A
#
# COMPACT_ATOMS: atom_id res chain seq x y z
N SER A 1 15.20 -12.26 19.37
CA SER A 1 14.84 -10.89 19.77
C SER A 1 16.02 -9.99 19.42
N ILE A 2 15.76 -8.85 18.81
CA ILE A 2 16.80 -7.91 18.34
C ILE A 2 17.38 -7.11 19.53
N GLY A 3 16.82 -7.27 20.74
CA GLY A 3 17.32 -6.63 21.96
C GLY A 3 17.21 -5.10 21.98
N THR A 4 16.36 -4.52 21.12
CA THR A 4 16.15 -3.07 21.01
C THR A 4 14.70 -2.72 21.28
N GLU A 5 14.44 -1.57 21.87
CA GLU A 5 13.09 -1.06 22.04
C GLU A 5 12.48 -0.65 20.69
N VAL A 6 11.20 -0.97 20.52
CA VAL A 6 10.41 -0.63 19.34
C VAL A 6 9.26 0.26 19.77
N GLU A 7 9.18 1.46 19.22
CA GLU A 7 8.10 2.43 19.48
C GLU A 7 7.14 2.53 18.29
N LEU A 8 5.89 2.85 18.57
CA LEU A 8 4.86 3.07 17.55
C LEU A 8 4.39 4.52 17.59
N LEU A 9 4.65 5.29 16.53
CA LEU A 9 4.23 6.69 16.43
C LEU A 9 3.14 6.86 15.37
N THR A 10 1.90 7.07 15.81
CA THR A 10 0.73 7.27 14.93
C THR A 10 0.00 8.58 15.26
N GLY A 11 -0.86 9.02 14.33
CA GLY A 11 -1.69 10.21 14.53
C GLY A 11 -2.67 10.09 15.69
N SER A 12 -3.09 8.87 16.07
CA SER A 12 -4.09 8.61 17.14
C SER A 12 -3.55 8.72 18.57
N LEU A 13 -2.23 8.78 18.75
CA LEU A 13 -1.62 8.93 20.07
C LEU A 13 -1.91 10.31 20.67
N SER A 14 -2.01 10.37 21.99
CA SER A 14 -2.11 11.61 22.73
C SER A 14 -0.85 12.49 22.59
N ASN A 15 -0.96 13.77 22.82
CA ASN A 15 0.19 14.67 22.76
C ASN A 15 1.27 14.33 23.81
N ALA A 16 0.90 13.78 24.96
CA ALA A 16 1.84 13.35 25.99
C ALA A 16 2.67 12.15 25.52
N GLU A 17 2.03 11.12 24.98
CA GLU A 17 2.69 9.93 24.43
C GLU A 17 3.61 10.29 23.24
N LYS A 18 3.15 11.14 22.32
CA LYS A 18 3.99 11.64 21.22
C LYS A 18 5.24 12.33 21.73
N LYS A 19 5.11 13.18 22.74
CA LYS A 19 6.24 13.92 23.33
C LYS A 19 7.24 12.98 23.97
N GLU A 20 6.78 11.94 24.66
CA GLU A 20 7.65 10.92 25.25
C GLU A 20 8.43 10.17 24.18
N ILE A 21 7.75 9.68 23.13
CA ILE A 21 8.40 8.97 22.00
C ILE A 21 9.41 9.88 21.30
N HIS A 22 9.07 11.16 21.06
CA HIS A 22 10.00 12.13 20.47
C HIS A 22 11.26 12.30 21.33
N ALA A 23 11.14 12.35 22.66
CA ALA A 23 12.28 12.44 23.55
C ALA A 23 13.17 11.19 23.50
N LYS A 24 12.59 10.00 23.47
CA LYS A 24 13.31 8.71 23.30
C LYS A 24 14.04 8.64 21.96
N LEU A 25 13.42 9.08 20.86
CA LEU A 25 14.05 9.13 19.54
C LEU A 25 15.22 10.13 19.50
N ALA A 26 15.04 11.29 20.06
CA ALA A 26 16.07 12.33 20.12
C ALA A 26 17.26 11.96 21.02
N SER A 27 17.04 11.16 22.05
CA SER A 27 18.10 10.66 22.94
C SER A 27 18.79 9.39 22.41
N GLY A 28 18.23 8.71 21.41
CA GLY A 28 18.76 7.44 20.90
C GLY A 28 18.44 6.24 21.78
N GLN A 29 17.53 6.38 22.76
CA GLN A 29 17.06 5.26 23.60
C GLN A 29 16.28 4.23 22.79
N THR A 30 15.49 4.68 21.80
CA THR A 30 14.72 3.82 20.89
C THR A 30 15.54 3.53 19.65
N GLY A 31 15.76 2.24 19.36
CA GLY A 31 16.48 1.81 18.17
C GLY A 31 15.60 1.63 16.93
N ILE A 32 14.31 1.34 17.11
CA ILE A 32 13.36 1.15 16.00
C ILE A 32 12.08 1.91 16.30
N VAL A 33 11.61 2.70 15.35
CA VAL A 33 10.28 3.31 15.42
C VAL A 33 9.47 2.94 14.17
N ILE A 34 8.22 2.58 14.39
CA ILE A 34 7.24 2.29 13.34
C ILE A 34 6.18 3.39 13.39
N GLY A 35 5.70 3.84 12.27
CA GLY A 35 4.66 4.86 12.26
C GLY A 35 4.18 5.23 10.86
N THR A 36 3.31 6.22 10.82
CA THR A 36 2.76 6.78 9.58
C THR A 36 3.51 8.09 9.23
N HIS A 37 2.87 8.95 8.46
CA HIS A 37 3.38 10.30 8.15
C HIS A 37 3.76 11.12 9.39
N ALA A 38 3.32 10.74 10.59
CA ALA A 38 3.71 11.37 11.84
C ALA A 38 5.24 11.38 12.07
N LEU A 39 5.96 10.37 11.54
CA LEU A 39 7.42 10.29 11.62
C LEU A 39 8.15 11.36 10.78
N ILE A 40 7.48 11.89 9.75
CA ILE A 40 8.08 12.88 8.84
C ILE A 40 7.83 14.31 9.33
N SER A 41 6.90 14.50 10.27
CA SER A 41 6.54 15.85 10.78
C SER A 41 7.74 16.57 11.40
N ASP A 42 7.76 17.89 11.33
CA ASP A 42 8.90 18.75 11.75
C ASP A 42 9.29 18.57 13.22
N GLY A 43 8.37 18.16 14.08
CA GLY A 43 8.62 17.94 15.51
C GLY A 43 9.41 16.67 15.86
N VAL A 44 9.67 15.77 14.90
CA VAL A 44 10.40 14.52 15.14
C VAL A 44 11.88 14.72 14.82
N THR A 45 12.74 14.43 15.78
CA THR A 45 14.20 14.42 15.62
C THR A 45 14.76 13.05 15.99
N PHE A 46 15.81 12.62 15.31
CA PHE A 46 16.50 11.34 15.56
C PHE A 46 17.91 11.62 16.06
N ALA A 47 18.36 10.85 17.04
CA ALA A 47 19.76 10.92 17.51
C ALA A 47 20.74 10.56 16.38
N ASP A 48 20.45 9.43 15.70
CA ASP A 48 21.22 8.93 14.55
C ASP A 48 20.32 8.06 13.68
N LEU A 49 19.86 8.58 12.54
CA LEU A 49 18.95 7.89 11.62
C LEU A 49 19.77 7.16 10.56
N GLY A 50 19.98 5.87 10.72
CA GLY A 50 20.79 5.05 9.81
C GLY A 50 20.03 4.36 8.68
N LEU A 51 18.76 3.97 8.92
CA LEU A 51 17.93 3.26 7.94
C LEU A 51 16.49 3.75 7.97
N VAL A 52 15.93 3.97 6.79
CA VAL A 52 14.50 4.28 6.56
C VAL A 52 13.90 3.19 5.69
N VAL A 53 12.79 2.61 6.14
CA VAL A 53 12.01 1.64 5.37
C VAL A 53 10.65 2.23 5.09
N VAL A 54 10.27 2.30 3.81
CA VAL A 54 8.97 2.81 3.35
C VAL A 54 8.22 1.71 2.64
N ASP A 55 7.06 1.37 3.16
CA ASP A 55 6.15 0.43 2.53
C ASP A 55 5.03 1.16 1.79
N GLU A 56 4.48 0.55 0.71
CA GLU A 56 3.42 1.11 -0.12
C GLU A 56 3.72 2.56 -0.60
N GLN A 57 4.80 2.69 -1.30
CA GLN A 57 5.45 3.92 -1.70
C GLN A 57 4.58 4.97 -2.43
N HIS A 58 3.45 4.63 -3.02
CA HIS A 58 2.66 5.54 -3.85
C HIS A 58 2.23 6.86 -3.16
N ARG A 59 2.39 6.94 -1.83
CA ARG A 59 2.14 8.15 -1.01
C ARG A 59 3.42 8.81 -0.48
N PHE A 60 4.60 8.34 -0.90
CA PHE A 60 5.87 8.78 -0.39
C PHE A 60 6.71 9.41 -1.52
N GLY A 61 6.52 10.70 -1.72
CA GLY A 61 7.16 11.44 -2.80
C GLY A 61 8.60 11.88 -2.51
N VAL A 62 9.18 12.64 -3.43
CA VAL A 62 10.54 13.21 -3.33
C VAL A 62 10.68 14.10 -2.09
N GLU A 63 9.70 14.96 -1.83
CA GLU A 63 9.69 15.88 -0.69
C GLU A 63 9.80 15.16 0.66
N GLN A 64 9.09 14.04 0.82
CA GLN A 64 9.14 13.25 2.06
C GLN A 64 10.50 12.58 2.24
N ARG A 65 11.16 12.14 1.16
CA ARG A 65 12.51 11.58 1.21
C ARG A 65 13.52 12.63 1.61
N ASP A 66 13.43 13.81 1.05
CA ASP A 66 14.30 14.93 1.38
C ASP A 66 14.10 15.38 2.82
N ALA A 67 12.86 15.45 3.29
CA ALA A 67 12.57 15.75 4.70
C ALA A 67 13.22 14.75 5.66
N LEU A 68 13.25 13.46 5.34
CA LEU A 68 13.94 12.46 6.15
C LEU A 68 15.46 12.57 6.06
N ARG A 69 16.01 12.84 4.86
CA ARG A 69 17.44 13.09 4.69
C ARG A 69 17.91 14.28 5.55
N MET A 70 17.13 15.35 5.61
CA MET A 70 17.46 16.54 6.41
C MET A 70 17.40 16.29 7.93
N LYS A 71 16.68 15.26 8.38
CA LYS A 71 16.59 14.89 9.80
C LYS A 71 17.79 14.05 10.29
N ALA A 72 18.61 13.54 9.40
CA ALA A 72 19.75 12.72 9.70
C ALA A 72 21.06 13.53 9.64
N LYS A 73 22.02 13.15 10.48
CA LYS A 73 23.37 13.74 10.45
C LYS A 73 24.15 13.35 9.18
N GLN A 74 23.90 12.15 8.70
CA GLN A 74 24.39 11.61 7.44
C GLN A 74 23.21 11.03 6.65
N PRO A 75 23.24 11.01 5.30
CA PRO A 75 22.14 10.43 4.52
C PRO A 75 21.87 8.99 4.95
N PRO A 76 20.66 8.67 5.43
CA PRO A 76 20.30 7.33 5.86
C PRO A 76 20.18 6.40 4.65
N HIS A 77 20.41 5.12 4.85
CA HIS A 77 20.01 4.11 3.87
C HIS A 77 18.47 4.15 3.69
N LEU A 78 18.03 4.04 2.45
CA LEU A 78 16.61 4.09 2.12
C LEU A 78 16.19 2.81 1.40
N LEU A 79 15.27 2.06 2.00
CA LEU A 79 14.59 0.93 1.39
C LEU A 79 13.14 1.30 1.11
N VAL A 80 12.76 1.28 -0.15
CA VAL A 80 11.40 1.56 -0.59
C VAL A 80 10.79 0.30 -1.18
N MET A 81 9.61 -0.08 -0.68
CA MET A 81 8.92 -1.30 -1.11
C MET A 81 7.57 -0.96 -1.73
N THR A 82 7.16 -1.74 -2.71
CA THR A 82 5.83 -1.65 -3.32
C THR A 82 5.38 -3.01 -3.86
N ALA A 83 4.11 -3.32 -3.68
CA ALA A 83 3.51 -4.51 -4.28
C ALA A 83 3.02 -4.26 -5.73
N THR A 84 2.92 -2.99 -6.15
CA THR A 84 2.55 -2.64 -7.53
C THR A 84 3.79 -2.67 -8.42
N PRO A 85 3.82 -3.50 -9.48
CA PRO A 85 4.94 -3.51 -10.40
C PRO A 85 5.05 -2.16 -11.13
N ILE A 86 6.13 -1.45 -10.89
CA ILE A 86 6.44 -0.20 -11.59
C ILE A 86 7.36 -0.56 -12.77
N PRO A 87 7.01 -0.22 -14.01
CA PRO A 87 7.92 -0.43 -15.14
C PRO A 87 9.28 0.23 -14.86
N ARG A 88 10.37 -0.49 -15.17
CA ARG A 88 11.73 -0.05 -14.87
C ARG A 88 12.03 1.37 -15.37
N THR A 89 11.51 1.71 -16.54
CA THR A 89 11.65 3.06 -17.14
C THR A 89 11.02 4.15 -16.27
N VAL A 90 9.83 3.91 -15.73
CA VAL A 90 9.12 4.84 -14.82
C VAL A 90 9.85 4.90 -13.49
N ALA A 91 10.30 3.76 -12.97
CA ALA A 91 11.05 3.71 -11.73
C ALA A 91 12.36 4.51 -11.84
N MET A 92 13.10 4.40 -12.94
CA MET A 92 14.31 5.19 -13.19
C MET A 92 14.04 6.69 -13.33
N THR A 93 12.87 7.10 -13.83
CA THR A 93 12.52 8.51 -13.96
C THR A 93 12.16 9.12 -12.60
N VAL A 94 11.48 8.37 -11.76
CA VAL A 94 10.99 8.84 -10.45
C VAL A 94 12.01 8.59 -9.32
N PHE A 95 12.85 7.55 -9.47
CA PHE A 95 13.78 7.05 -8.46
C PHE A 95 15.17 6.79 -9.05
N GLY A 96 15.63 7.64 -9.95
CA GLY A 96 16.89 7.48 -10.68
C GLY A 96 18.15 7.38 -9.80
N ASP A 97 18.02 7.69 -8.52
CA ASP A 97 19.04 7.58 -7.48
C ASP A 97 18.96 6.26 -6.67
N LEU A 98 18.04 5.36 -6.99
CA LEU A 98 17.85 4.09 -6.27
C LEU A 98 18.10 2.88 -7.17
N ASP A 99 18.77 1.87 -6.61
CA ASP A 99 18.87 0.55 -7.21
C ASP A 99 17.56 -0.24 -7.07
N ILE A 100 17.21 -1.01 -8.11
CA ILE A 100 15.95 -1.75 -8.15
C ILE A 100 16.23 -3.24 -8.01
N SER A 101 15.61 -3.84 -6.98
CA SER A 101 15.56 -5.29 -6.79
C SER A 101 14.13 -5.77 -6.90
N THR A 102 13.89 -6.87 -7.63
CA THR A 102 12.55 -7.43 -7.85
C THR A 102 12.47 -8.83 -7.26
N LEU A 103 11.53 -9.03 -6.34
CA LEU A 103 11.16 -10.35 -5.83
C LEU A 103 10.14 -10.97 -6.78
N LYS A 104 10.51 -12.06 -7.45
CA LYS A 104 9.65 -12.76 -8.41
C LYS A 104 9.00 -14.00 -7.84
N GLU A 105 9.52 -14.50 -6.73
CA GLU A 105 9.03 -15.72 -6.09
C GLU A 105 7.81 -15.43 -5.22
N LEU A 106 6.81 -16.29 -5.31
CA LEU A 106 5.67 -16.26 -4.42
C LEU A 106 6.04 -16.99 -3.12
N PRO A 107 5.53 -16.53 -1.96
CA PRO A 107 5.71 -17.27 -0.71
C PRO A 107 5.25 -18.71 -0.85
N SER A 108 5.99 -19.65 -0.25
CA SER A 108 5.64 -21.07 -0.23
C SER A 108 4.24 -21.29 0.35
N GLY A 109 3.45 -22.16 -0.28
CA GLY A 109 2.08 -22.47 0.14
C GLY A 109 0.98 -21.59 -0.46
N ARG A 110 1.31 -20.61 -1.30
CA ARG A 110 0.29 -19.81 -2.00
C ARG A 110 -0.28 -20.58 -3.19
N VAL A 111 -1.59 -20.82 -3.18
CA VAL A 111 -2.30 -21.46 -4.29
C VAL A 111 -2.34 -20.52 -5.48
N ALA A 112 -2.13 -21.04 -6.68
CA ALA A 112 -2.21 -20.26 -7.91
C ALA A 112 -3.63 -19.68 -8.10
N ILE A 113 -3.69 -18.39 -8.47
CA ILE A 113 -4.96 -17.70 -8.76
C ILE A 113 -5.32 -17.97 -10.21
N THR A 114 -6.54 -18.45 -10.44
CA THR A 114 -7.09 -18.63 -11.79
C THR A 114 -7.94 -17.44 -12.16
N THR A 115 -7.61 -16.77 -13.28
CA THR A 115 -8.34 -15.61 -13.77
C THR A 115 -9.10 -15.98 -15.04
N HIS A 116 -10.39 -15.61 -15.11
CA HIS A 116 -11.24 -15.82 -16.28
C HIS A 116 -11.79 -14.49 -16.78
N ILE A 117 -11.75 -14.27 -18.08
CA ILE A 117 -12.37 -13.13 -18.75
C ILE A 117 -13.70 -13.60 -19.35
N ILE A 118 -14.79 -12.93 -19.02
CA ILE A 118 -16.12 -13.22 -19.53
C ILE A 118 -16.51 -12.14 -20.54
N PRO A 119 -16.56 -12.44 -21.84
CA PRO A 119 -17.04 -11.51 -22.86
C PRO A 119 -18.58 -11.47 -22.86
N VAL A 120 -19.16 -10.68 -21.95
CA VAL A 120 -20.60 -10.66 -21.65
C VAL A 120 -21.46 -10.41 -22.89
N LEU A 121 -21.02 -9.52 -23.80
CA LEU A 121 -21.74 -9.19 -25.04
C LEU A 121 -21.80 -10.37 -26.03
N GLN A 122 -20.76 -11.20 -26.07
CA GLN A 122 -20.66 -12.33 -27.01
C GLN A 122 -21.21 -13.62 -26.41
N LYS A 123 -21.09 -13.79 -25.11
CA LYS A 123 -21.43 -15.02 -24.37
C LYS A 123 -22.13 -14.71 -23.05
N PRO A 124 -23.37 -14.18 -23.08
CA PRO A 124 -24.07 -13.72 -21.87
C PRO A 124 -24.33 -14.85 -20.85
N HIS A 125 -24.46 -16.10 -21.30
CA HIS A 125 -24.67 -17.27 -20.42
C HIS A 125 -23.49 -17.51 -19.46
N PHE A 126 -22.28 -17.08 -19.78
CA PHE A 126 -21.15 -17.18 -18.84
C PHE A 126 -21.30 -16.27 -17.63
N LEU A 127 -22.07 -15.20 -17.73
CA LEU A 127 -22.36 -14.34 -16.57
C LEU A 127 -23.17 -15.09 -15.51
N SER A 128 -24.23 -15.81 -15.94
CA SER A 128 -25.00 -16.67 -15.03
C SER A 128 -24.11 -17.70 -14.35
N ARG A 129 -23.23 -18.35 -15.11
CA ARG A 129 -22.28 -19.30 -14.53
C ARG A 129 -21.31 -18.67 -13.54
N ALA A 130 -20.89 -17.41 -13.75
CA ALA A 130 -20.06 -16.68 -12.78
C ALA A 130 -20.81 -16.44 -11.46
N TRP A 131 -22.10 -16.08 -11.53
CA TRP A 131 -22.93 -15.93 -10.34
C TRP A 131 -23.15 -17.26 -9.60
N ASP A 132 -23.33 -18.36 -10.31
CA ASP A 132 -23.42 -19.67 -9.68
C ASP A 132 -22.12 -20.04 -8.98
N ARG A 133 -20.95 -19.69 -9.59
CA ARG A 133 -19.66 -19.87 -8.94
C ARG A 133 -19.51 -19.04 -7.66
N VAL A 134 -20.00 -17.80 -7.65
CA VAL A 134 -20.06 -16.97 -6.45
C VAL A 134 -20.85 -17.67 -5.34
N LYS A 135 -22.04 -18.20 -5.66
CA LYS A 135 -22.87 -18.94 -4.68
C LYS A 135 -22.16 -20.21 -4.16
N GLU A 136 -21.50 -20.95 -5.05
CA GLU A 136 -20.72 -22.13 -4.69
C GLU A 136 -19.59 -21.79 -3.69
N GLU A 137 -18.86 -20.70 -3.93
CA GLU A 137 -17.77 -20.28 -3.04
C GLU A 137 -18.28 -19.78 -1.69
N VAL A 138 -19.37 -19.02 -1.68
CA VAL A 138 -20.02 -18.57 -0.43
C VAL A 138 -20.52 -19.75 0.38
N ALA A 139 -21.12 -20.77 -0.28
CA ALA A 139 -21.60 -21.98 0.39
C ALA A 139 -20.45 -22.79 1.03
N LYS A 140 -19.22 -22.67 0.54
CA LYS A 140 -18.01 -23.25 1.16
C LYS A 140 -17.43 -22.42 2.30
N GLY A 141 -18.04 -21.28 2.64
CA GLY A 141 -17.54 -20.35 3.65
C GLY A 141 -16.47 -19.37 3.16
N HIS A 142 -16.24 -19.30 1.84
CA HIS A 142 -15.30 -18.34 1.26
C HIS A 142 -15.93 -16.96 1.12
N GLN A 143 -15.10 -15.92 1.18
CA GLN A 143 -15.52 -14.54 0.92
C GLN A 143 -15.40 -14.22 -0.58
N VAL A 144 -16.34 -13.43 -1.08
CA VAL A 144 -16.37 -12.97 -2.47
C VAL A 144 -16.46 -11.45 -2.51
N TYR A 145 -15.62 -10.82 -3.34
CA TYR A 145 -15.64 -9.39 -3.56
C TYR A 145 -16.16 -9.10 -4.97
N ILE A 146 -17.19 -8.26 -5.05
CA ILE A 146 -17.73 -7.78 -6.33
C ILE A 146 -17.32 -6.31 -6.45
N VAL A 147 -16.53 -6.00 -7.48
CA VAL A 147 -16.04 -4.64 -7.71
C VAL A 147 -16.68 -4.10 -8.98
N ALA A 148 -17.46 -3.04 -8.85
CA ALA A 148 -18.09 -2.34 -9.97
C ALA A 148 -17.54 -0.90 -10.06
N PRO A 149 -17.44 -0.33 -11.27
CA PRO A 149 -17.07 1.08 -11.42
C PRO A 149 -18.14 1.99 -10.79
N ARG A 150 -17.70 3.04 -10.12
CA ARG A 150 -18.62 4.03 -9.54
C ARG A 150 -19.35 4.77 -10.66
N ILE A 151 -20.66 4.82 -10.61
CA ILE A 151 -21.49 5.68 -11.47
C ILE A 151 -21.36 7.13 -10.94
N VAL A 152 -20.61 7.96 -11.65
CA VAL A 152 -20.18 9.27 -11.11
C VAL A 152 -21.11 10.42 -11.52
N ASN A 153 -21.98 10.26 -12.52
CA ASN A 153 -22.75 11.40 -13.03
C ASN A 153 -24.13 11.00 -13.56
N PRO A 154 -25.25 11.46 -12.94
CA PRO A 154 -26.58 11.15 -13.41
C PRO A 154 -26.91 11.76 -14.79
N ASN A 155 -26.12 12.74 -15.25
CA ASN A 155 -26.34 13.44 -16.54
C ASN A 155 -25.42 12.93 -17.66
N LYS A 156 -24.54 11.97 -17.42
CA LYS A 156 -23.67 11.38 -18.44
C LYS A 156 -24.29 10.08 -18.95
N LYS A 157 -24.42 9.93 -20.28
CA LYS A 157 -24.77 8.63 -20.86
C LYS A 157 -23.80 7.58 -20.37
N LEU A 158 -24.35 6.52 -19.72
CA LEU A 158 -23.58 5.41 -19.23
C LEU A 158 -22.87 4.70 -20.40
N THR A 159 -21.61 4.38 -20.22
CA THR A 159 -20.92 3.49 -21.16
C THR A 159 -21.47 2.06 -21.01
N GLU A 160 -21.29 1.22 -22.01
CA GLU A 160 -21.73 -0.19 -21.94
C GLU A 160 -21.22 -0.94 -20.70
N ARG A 161 -20.01 -0.60 -20.22
CA ARG A 161 -19.44 -1.17 -18.99
C ARG A 161 -20.18 -0.72 -17.72
N GLU A 162 -20.59 0.55 -17.68
CA GLU A 162 -21.34 1.13 -16.55
C GLU A 162 -22.77 0.60 -16.51
N ILE A 163 -23.39 0.37 -17.67
CA ILE A 163 -24.72 -0.25 -17.78
C ILE A 163 -24.68 -1.69 -17.26
N THR A 164 -23.64 -2.45 -17.62
CA THR A 164 -23.47 -3.83 -17.14
C THR A 164 -23.31 -3.87 -15.62
N ALA A 165 -22.55 -2.94 -15.03
CA ALA A 165 -22.37 -2.85 -13.59
C ALA A 165 -23.69 -2.48 -12.87
N ALA A 166 -24.49 -1.56 -13.42
CA ALA A 166 -25.79 -1.19 -12.86
C ALA A 166 -26.81 -2.35 -12.90
N GLN A 167 -26.79 -3.16 -13.97
CA GLN A 167 -27.63 -4.35 -14.10
C GLN A 167 -27.25 -5.49 -13.14
N LEU A 168 -26.01 -5.50 -12.65
CA LEU A 168 -25.52 -6.49 -11.70
C LEU A 168 -25.91 -6.19 -10.25
N LEU A 169 -26.26 -4.94 -9.95
CA LEU A 169 -26.55 -4.47 -8.59
C LEU A 169 -28.06 -4.20 -8.36
N GLY A 170 -28.88 -4.24 -9.38
CA GLY A 170 -30.34 -4.14 -9.32
C GLY A 170 -31.00 -5.48 -9.39
#